data_284233acdbcf682336b4340b21fa53d2
#
_entry.id   284233acdbcf682336b4340b21fa53d2
#
_cell.length_a   1.000
_cell.length_b   1.000
_cell.length_c   1.000
_cell.angle_alpha   90.00
_cell.angle_beta   90.00
_cell.angle_gamma   90.00
#
_symmetry.space_group_name_H-M   'P 1'
#
loop_
_entity.id
_entity.type
_entity.pdbx_description
1 polymer ?
#
loop_
_entity_poly.entity_id
_entity_poly.type
_entity_poly.pdbx_seq_one_letter_code
_entity_poly.pdbx_strand_id
1 'polypeptide(L)'
;MAQHPRNVVLLDLDGTLTKSDGGIIASVIKTFEELGRPVPDDAELHRFIGPAIIESLRRNHVPEEELDRAVIIYRSYYADRAVFDDPNEPGNKVPGRLVNVVFPGIREQLLKLRADGYYLALASCKPEYQCVPICEHFHLTELLDGIYGASRDNSRLDKDQVIRYCFDKIGFDAAAGDKAVMIGDRYTDIDGAHACNLDAIGCRWGYAPAGEMEEHGAYEIIEKPEQIEEAVNRYFQTH
;
A
#
# COMPACT_ATOMS: atom_id res chain seq x y z
N MET A 1 17.01 12.58 -26.98
CA MET A 1 18.06 12.67 -25.96
C MET A 1 18.08 11.34 -25.24
N ALA A 2 19.22 10.68 -25.12
CA ALA A 2 19.29 9.46 -24.31
C ALA A 2 18.94 9.86 -22.85
N GLN A 3 17.87 9.28 -22.31
CA GLN A 3 17.57 9.42 -20.89
C GLN A 3 18.73 8.76 -20.11
N HIS A 4 19.24 9.44 -19.10
CA HIS A 4 20.18 8.82 -18.18
C HIS A 4 19.49 7.65 -17.46
N PRO A 5 20.20 6.55 -17.16
CA PRO A 5 19.65 5.47 -16.36
C PRO A 5 19.05 6.00 -15.06
N ARG A 6 17.88 5.46 -14.69
CA ARG A 6 17.15 5.87 -13.49
C ARG A 6 17.21 4.80 -12.42
N ASN A 7 17.33 5.22 -11.19
CA ASN A 7 17.08 4.38 -10.02
C ASN A 7 15.67 4.65 -9.52
N VAL A 8 14.82 3.64 -9.57
CA VAL A 8 13.39 3.71 -9.23
C VAL A 8 13.15 3.04 -7.88
N VAL A 9 12.54 3.76 -6.96
CA VAL A 9 12.06 3.23 -5.68
C VAL A 9 10.56 3.06 -5.76
N LEU A 10 10.10 1.82 -5.78
CA LEU A 10 8.70 1.45 -5.70
C LEU A 10 8.29 1.36 -4.23
N LEU A 11 7.18 1.97 -3.87
CA LEU A 11 6.72 2.09 -2.49
C LEU A 11 5.28 1.54 -2.37
N ASP A 12 5.02 0.66 -1.42
CA ASP A 12 3.63 0.35 -1.07
C ASP A 12 3.03 1.47 -0.20
N LEU A 13 1.71 1.45 -0.02
CA LEU A 13 0.97 2.46 0.73
C LEU A 13 0.63 1.99 2.14
N ASP A 14 -0.26 0.98 2.21
CA ASP A 14 -0.85 0.52 3.46
C ASP A 14 0.15 -0.34 4.24
N GLY A 15 0.56 0.08 5.43
CA GLY A 15 1.59 -0.60 6.23
C GLY A 15 3.02 -0.18 5.92
N THR A 16 3.24 0.53 4.82
CA THR A 16 4.56 1.03 4.41
C THR A 16 4.68 2.54 4.59
N LEU A 17 3.89 3.32 3.86
CA LEU A 17 3.86 4.78 4.00
C LEU A 17 2.83 5.23 5.04
N THR A 18 1.70 4.52 5.14
CA THR A 18 0.59 4.91 6.01
C THR A 18 0.09 3.78 6.89
N LYS A 19 -0.37 4.13 8.10
CA LYS A 19 -1.02 3.24 9.06
C LYS A 19 -2.53 3.28 8.86
N SER A 20 -3.04 2.44 7.98
CA SER A 20 -4.42 2.45 7.47
C SER A 20 -5.40 1.50 8.19
N ASP A 21 -4.93 0.72 9.16
CA ASP A 21 -5.69 -0.29 9.88
C ASP A 21 -6.98 0.27 10.50
N GLY A 22 -6.90 1.43 11.14
CA GLY A 22 -8.04 2.06 11.80
C GLY A 22 -9.23 2.28 10.86
N GLY A 23 -8.99 2.78 9.68
CA GLY A 23 -10.03 3.07 8.69
C GLY A 23 -10.64 1.82 8.04
N ILE A 24 -9.81 0.82 7.76
CA ILE A 24 -10.26 -0.47 7.23
C ILE A 24 -11.15 -1.15 8.27
N ILE A 25 -10.66 -1.31 9.51
CA ILE A 25 -11.37 -1.96 10.60
C ILE A 25 -12.70 -1.23 10.92
N ALA A 26 -12.67 0.10 11.05
CA ALA A 26 -13.88 0.87 11.32
C ALA A 26 -14.94 0.69 10.21
N SER A 27 -14.51 0.65 8.94
CA SER A 27 -15.42 0.42 7.80
C SER A 27 -15.98 -1.00 7.78
N VAL A 28 -15.19 -2.00 8.17
CA VAL A 28 -15.65 -3.39 8.33
C VAL A 28 -16.68 -3.49 9.44
N ILE A 29 -16.42 -2.92 10.61
CA ILE A 29 -17.37 -2.90 11.74
C ILE A 29 -18.71 -2.33 11.28
N LYS A 30 -18.69 -1.15 10.64
CA LYS A 30 -19.91 -0.51 10.11
C LYS A 30 -20.62 -1.36 9.07
N THR A 31 -19.89 -2.12 8.27
CA THR A 31 -20.46 -3.04 7.29
C THR A 31 -21.24 -4.16 7.99
N PHE A 32 -20.66 -4.82 8.98
CA PHE A 32 -21.31 -5.89 9.71
C PHE A 32 -22.52 -5.38 10.51
N GLU A 33 -22.44 -4.19 11.14
CA GLU A 33 -23.57 -3.53 11.81
C GLU A 33 -24.74 -3.28 10.84
N GLU A 34 -24.46 -2.71 9.64
CA GLU A 34 -25.51 -2.39 8.65
C GLU A 34 -26.11 -3.66 8.00
N LEU A 35 -25.35 -4.76 7.95
CA LEU A 35 -25.84 -6.08 7.53
C LEU A 35 -26.67 -6.77 8.62
N GLY A 36 -26.69 -6.26 9.87
CA GLY A 36 -27.33 -6.90 11.01
C GLY A 36 -26.62 -8.20 11.44
N ARG A 37 -25.31 -8.31 11.19
CA ARG A 37 -24.50 -9.49 11.49
C ARG A 37 -23.57 -9.23 12.69
N PRO A 38 -23.19 -10.26 13.44
CA PRO A 38 -22.18 -10.13 14.49
C PRO A 38 -20.86 -9.57 13.91
N VAL A 39 -20.31 -8.55 14.54
CA VAL A 39 -18.99 -8.01 14.19
C VAL A 39 -17.92 -9.06 14.53
N PRO A 40 -16.98 -9.36 13.62
CA PRO A 40 -15.85 -10.24 13.91
C PRO A 40 -15.05 -9.78 15.12
N ASP A 41 -14.34 -10.68 15.77
CA ASP A 41 -13.44 -10.32 16.87
C ASP A 41 -12.22 -9.52 16.36
N ASP A 42 -11.45 -8.98 17.29
CA ASP A 42 -10.31 -8.10 16.99
C ASP A 42 -9.26 -8.81 16.12
N ALA A 43 -8.99 -10.08 16.37
CA ALA A 43 -8.02 -10.86 15.60
C ALA A 43 -8.47 -11.05 14.14
N GLU A 44 -9.76 -11.35 13.93
CA GLU A 44 -10.34 -11.47 12.58
C GLU A 44 -10.46 -10.11 11.89
N LEU A 45 -10.77 -9.02 12.62
CA LEU A 45 -10.78 -7.67 12.04
C LEU A 45 -9.42 -7.27 11.45
N HIS A 46 -8.32 -7.58 12.15
CA HIS A 46 -6.98 -7.32 11.63
C HIS A 46 -6.65 -8.13 10.38
N ARG A 47 -7.26 -9.28 10.16
CA ARG A 47 -7.09 -10.10 8.96
C ARG A 47 -7.80 -9.55 7.71
N PHE A 48 -8.58 -8.47 7.85
CA PHE A 48 -9.13 -7.73 6.71
C PHE A 48 -8.09 -6.80 6.05
N ILE A 49 -6.95 -6.56 6.72
CA ILE A 49 -5.90 -5.68 6.20
C ILE A 49 -5.03 -6.47 5.23
N GLY A 50 -4.95 -6.02 3.97
CA GLY A 50 -4.18 -6.63 2.89
C GLY A 50 -5.02 -7.40 1.87
N PRO A 51 -5.77 -8.45 2.24
CA PRO A 51 -6.58 -9.19 1.28
C PRO A 51 -7.72 -8.40 0.64
N ALA A 52 -8.20 -8.86 -0.52
CA ALA A 52 -9.40 -8.31 -1.14
C ALA A 52 -10.60 -8.41 -0.18
N ILE A 53 -11.37 -7.31 -0.07
CA ILE A 53 -12.50 -7.22 0.87
C ILE A 53 -13.52 -8.35 0.69
N ILE A 54 -13.81 -8.74 -0.56
CA ILE A 54 -14.77 -9.80 -0.87
C ILE A 54 -14.35 -11.16 -0.30
N GLU A 55 -13.04 -11.47 -0.36
CA GLU A 55 -12.48 -12.70 0.20
C GLU A 55 -12.54 -12.71 1.73
N SER A 56 -12.25 -11.58 2.34
CA SER A 56 -12.34 -11.41 3.80
C SER A 56 -13.78 -11.50 4.30
N LEU A 57 -14.76 -10.94 3.58
CA LEU A 57 -16.19 -11.09 3.89
C LEU A 57 -16.63 -12.54 3.78
N ARG A 58 -16.23 -13.25 2.70
CA ARG A 58 -16.52 -14.69 2.49
C ARG A 58 -15.94 -15.53 3.62
N ARG A 59 -14.69 -15.31 4.01
CA ARG A 59 -14.04 -15.99 5.14
C ARG A 59 -14.77 -15.77 6.45
N ASN A 60 -15.41 -14.62 6.63
CA ASN A 60 -16.22 -14.27 7.80
C ASN A 60 -17.72 -14.61 7.62
N HIS A 61 -18.02 -15.64 6.80
CA HIS A 61 -19.33 -16.26 6.65
C HIS A 61 -20.45 -15.31 6.17
N VAL A 62 -20.12 -14.27 5.41
CA VAL A 62 -21.12 -13.51 4.66
C VAL A 62 -21.59 -14.40 3.50
N PRO A 63 -22.91 -14.67 3.36
CA PRO A 63 -23.43 -15.52 2.30
C PRO A 63 -23.10 -14.98 0.91
N GLU A 64 -22.91 -15.87 -0.06
CA GLU A 64 -22.51 -15.51 -1.41
C GLU A 64 -23.49 -14.52 -2.06
N GLU A 65 -24.80 -14.70 -1.83
CA GLU A 65 -25.86 -13.80 -2.29
C GLU A 65 -25.86 -12.41 -1.66
N GLU A 66 -25.17 -12.22 -0.53
CA GLU A 66 -25.04 -10.92 0.15
C GLU A 66 -23.68 -10.23 -0.09
N LEU A 67 -22.71 -10.92 -0.68
CA LEU A 67 -21.34 -10.38 -0.84
C LEU A 67 -21.31 -9.07 -1.63
N ASP A 68 -22.03 -8.98 -2.74
CA ASP A 68 -22.06 -7.76 -3.54
C ASP A 68 -22.61 -6.58 -2.73
N ARG A 69 -23.69 -6.81 -1.97
CA ARG A 69 -24.26 -5.80 -1.07
C ARG A 69 -23.26 -5.41 0.02
N ALA A 70 -22.60 -6.38 0.65
CA ALA A 70 -21.61 -6.16 1.68
C ALA A 70 -20.41 -5.32 1.17
N VAL A 71 -19.91 -5.64 -0.03
CA VAL A 71 -18.85 -4.86 -0.68
C VAL A 71 -19.28 -3.43 -0.98
N ILE A 72 -20.52 -3.22 -1.44
CA ILE A 72 -21.08 -1.87 -1.68
C ILE A 72 -21.15 -1.10 -0.36
N ILE A 73 -21.65 -1.69 0.72
CA ILE A 73 -21.72 -1.06 2.04
C ILE A 73 -20.31 -0.71 2.52
N TYR A 74 -19.37 -1.66 2.51
CA TYR A 74 -17.98 -1.41 2.88
C TYR A 74 -17.38 -0.23 2.10
N ARG A 75 -17.49 -0.25 0.77
CA ARG A 75 -16.95 0.82 -0.07
C ARG A 75 -17.58 2.16 0.24
N SER A 76 -18.88 2.20 0.58
CA SER A 76 -19.54 3.46 0.95
C SER A 76 -18.98 4.05 2.25
N TYR A 77 -18.71 3.24 3.27
CA TYR A 77 -18.06 3.69 4.50
C TYR A 77 -16.60 4.03 4.29
N TYR A 78 -15.90 3.20 3.51
CA TYR A 78 -14.48 3.38 3.28
C TYR A 78 -14.15 4.59 2.40
N ALA A 79 -14.97 4.86 1.37
CA ALA A 79 -14.67 5.85 0.35
C ALA A 79 -15.52 7.12 0.41
N ASP A 80 -16.80 7.02 0.82
CA ASP A 80 -17.76 8.07 0.53
C ASP A 80 -18.36 8.74 1.78
N ARG A 81 -18.71 7.95 2.80
CA ARG A 81 -19.38 8.47 4.01
C ARG A 81 -18.38 9.04 5.01
N ALA A 82 -18.37 10.35 5.19
CA ALA A 82 -17.58 11.02 6.22
C ALA A 82 -18.25 10.89 7.61
N VAL A 83 -18.14 9.72 8.22
CA VAL A 83 -18.80 9.39 9.51
C VAL A 83 -17.82 9.07 10.63
N PHE A 84 -16.55 8.87 10.32
CA PHE A 84 -15.52 8.56 11.30
C PHE A 84 -14.80 9.82 11.78
N ASP A 85 -14.29 9.80 13.00
CA ASP A 85 -13.45 10.88 13.51
C ASP A 85 -12.11 10.91 12.76
N ASP A 86 -11.69 12.10 12.34
CA ASP A 86 -10.40 12.30 11.71
C ASP A 86 -9.29 12.23 12.78
N PRO A 87 -8.34 11.29 12.67
CA PRO A 87 -7.23 11.21 13.63
C PRO A 87 -6.25 12.40 13.54
N ASN A 88 -6.28 13.15 12.42
CA ASN A 88 -5.36 14.26 12.19
C ASN A 88 -5.97 15.62 12.53
N GLU A 89 -7.31 15.76 12.42
CA GLU A 89 -8.03 16.99 12.67
C GLU A 89 -9.22 16.76 13.62
N PRO A 90 -9.04 16.91 14.94
CA PRO A 90 -10.09 16.69 15.93
C PRO A 90 -11.35 17.53 15.66
N GLY A 91 -12.51 16.88 15.63
CA GLY A 91 -13.80 17.50 15.36
C GLY A 91 -14.26 17.38 13.90
N ASN A 92 -13.40 16.99 12.97
CA ASN A 92 -13.76 16.66 11.62
C ASN A 92 -14.24 15.21 11.49
N LYS A 93 -15.07 14.97 10.46
CA LYS A 93 -15.48 13.62 10.07
C LYS A 93 -14.94 13.31 8.68
N VAL A 94 -14.43 12.10 8.53
CA VAL A 94 -13.83 11.62 7.27
C VAL A 94 -14.36 10.23 6.89
N PRO A 95 -14.26 9.83 5.62
CA PRO A 95 -14.47 8.44 5.22
C PRO A 95 -13.34 7.54 5.73
N GLY A 96 -13.59 6.24 5.84
CA GLY A 96 -12.64 5.28 6.40
C GLY A 96 -11.23 5.34 5.82
N ARG A 97 -11.10 5.56 4.50
CA ARG A 97 -9.78 5.68 3.84
C ARG A 97 -8.90 6.82 4.39
N LEU A 98 -9.51 7.81 5.04
CA LEU A 98 -8.81 8.95 5.64
C LEU A 98 -8.67 8.82 7.17
N VAL A 99 -9.29 7.80 7.79
CA VAL A 99 -8.95 7.36 9.16
C VAL A 99 -7.62 6.62 9.09
N ASN A 100 -6.56 7.39 8.86
CA ASN A 100 -5.24 6.93 8.49
C ASN A 100 -4.22 7.96 8.96
N VAL A 101 -2.96 7.57 9.11
CA VAL A 101 -1.86 8.48 9.43
C VAL A 101 -0.62 8.09 8.64
N VAL A 102 0.17 9.06 8.23
CA VAL A 102 1.50 8.80 7.67
C VAL A 102 2.43 8.35 8.80
N PHE A 103 3.17 7.26 8.62
CA PHE A 103 4.12 6.84 9.64
C PHE A 103 5.16 7.95 9.91
N PRO A 104 5.51 8.19 11.19
CA PRO A 104 6.55 9.17 11.53
C PRO A 104 7.85 8.89 10.77
N GLY A 105 8.49 9.94 10.25
CA GLY A 105 9.74 9.82 9.49
C GLY A 105 9.58 9.61 7.98
N ILE A 106 8.43 9.11 7.49
CA ILE A 106 8.23 8.83 6.06
C ILE A 106 8.46 10.06 5.19
N ARG A 107 7.86 11.21 5.52
CA ARG A 107 8.01 12.42 4.69
C ARG A 107 9.46 12.85 4.54
N GLU A 108 10.21 12.81 5.63
CA GLU A 108 11.63 13.12 5.68
C GLU A 108 12.44 12.17 4.81
N GLN A 109 12.10 10.88 4.82
CA GLN A 109 12.79 9.89 3.99
C GLN A 109 12.50 10.08 2.51
N LEU A 110 11.24 10.32 2.13
CA LEU A 110 10.88 10.62 0.75
C LEU A 110 11.58 11.88 0.22
N LEU A 111 11.69 12.92 1.05
CA LEU A 111 12.42 14.15 0.70
C LEU A 111 13.92 13.89 0.47
N LYS A 112 14.55 13.05 1.29
CA LYS A 112 15.96 12.66 1.12
C LYS A 112 16.15 11.87 -0.17
N LEU A 113 15.33 10.84 -0.40
CA LEU A 113 15.40 10.05 -1.64
C LEU A 113 15.23 10.92 -2.89
N ARG A 114 14.32 11.90 -2.86
CA ARG A 114 14.19 12.87 -3.97
C ARG A 114 15.43 13.74 -4.14
N ALA A 115 16.03 14.20 -3.04
CA ALA A 115 17.28 14.97 -3.09
C ALA A 115 18.45 14.17 -3.66
N ASP A 116 18.47 12.85 -3.42
CA ASP A 116 19.44 11.91 -3.97
C ASP A 116 19.17 11.57 -5.46
N GLY A 117 18.06 12.03 -6.00
CA GLY A 117 17.72 11.89 -7.43
C GLY A 117 17.00 10.59 -7.79
N TYR A 118 16.46 9.86 -6.84
CA TYR A 118 15.64 8.67 -7.08
C TYR A 118 14.28 9.05 -7.69
N TYR A 119 13.77 8.20 -8.59
CA TYR A 119 12.39 8.24 -9.05
C TYR A 119 11.51 7.50 -8.06
N LEU A 120 10.55 8.18 -7.45
CA LEU A 120 9.68 7.62 -6.41
C LEU A 120 8.30 7.31 -6.96
N ALA A 121 7.91 6.04 -6.98
CA ALA A 121 6.61 5.61 -7.47
C ALA A 121 5.86 4.81 -6.41
N LEU A 122 4.61 5.19 -6.15
CA LEU A 122 3.71 4.32 -5.42
C LEU A 122 3.32 3.13 -6.30
N ALA A 123 3.44 1.90 -5.78
CA ALA A 123 3.03 0.65 -6.43
C ALA A 123 2.27 -0.22 -5.42
N SER A 124 0.94 -0.08 -5.36
CA SER A 124 0.10 -0.71 -4.33
C SER A 124 -0.96 -1.63 -4.91
N CYS A 125 -1.25 -2.75 -4.22
CA CYS A 125 -2.41 -3.60 -4.52
C CYS A 125 -3.74 -2.91 -4.16
N LYS A 126 -3.71 -1.77 -3.46
CA LYS A 126 -4.88 -0.93 -3.29
C LYS A 126 -5.32 -0.33 -4.63
N PRO A 127 -6.64 -0.26 -4.93
CA PRO A 127 -7.10 0.35 -6.17
C PRO A 127 -6.59 1.79 -6.35
N GLU A 128 -6.06 2.10 -7.53
CA GLU A 128 -5.42 3.39 -7.84
C GLU A 128 -6.33 4.60 -7.52
N TYR A 129 -7.64 4.48 -7.82
CA TYR A 129 -8.62 5.52 -7.50
C TYR A 129 -8.84 5.74 -6.00
N GLN A 130 -8.33 4.84 -5.13
CA GLN A 130 -8.28 5.03 -3.68
C GLN A 130 -6.91 5.55 -3.22
N CYS A 131 -5.82 5.16 -3.88
CA CYS A 131 -4.48 5.64 -3.57
C CYS A 131 -4.36 7.16 -3.78
N VAL A 132 -4.85 7.65 -4.92
CA VAL A 132 -4.74 9.08 -5.29
C VAL A 132 -5.32 10.00 -4.21
N PRO A 133 -6.60 9.89 -3.78
CA PRO A 133 -7.15 10.79 -2.75
C PRO A 133 -6.50 10.63 -1.37
N ILE A 134 -5.94 9.46 -1.04
CA ILE A 134 -5.16 9.29 0.20
C ILE A 134 -3.85 10.06 0.08
N CYS A 135 -3.12 9.90 -1.01
CA CYS A 135 -1.87 10.62 -1.23
C CYS A 135 -2.07 12.13 -1.31
N GLU A 136 -3.18 12.59 -1.90
CA GLU A 136 -3.55 14.02 -1.93
C GLU A 136 -3.82 14.56 -0.53
N HIS A 137 -4.65 13.86 0.25
CA HIS A 137 -5.00 14.27 1.62
C HIS A 137 -3.78 14.39 2.52
N PHE A 138 -2.84 13.47 2.41
CA PHE A 138 -1.61 13.46 3.21
C PHE A 138 -0.44 14.20 2.55
N HIS A 139 -0.66 14.95 1.46
CA HIS A 139 0.39 15.67 0.73
C HIS A 139 1.59 14.78 0.34
N LEU A 140 1.33 13.53 -0.01
CA LEU A 140 2.35 12.60 -0.51
C LEU A 140 2.51 12.73 -2.03
N THR A 141 1.50 13.20 -2.75
CA THR A 141 1.55 13.46 -4.21
C THR A 141 2.71 14.35 -4.63
N GLU A 142 3.07 15.32 -3.80
CA GLU A 142 4.18 16.24 -4.07
C GLU A 142 5.56 15.57 -3.95
N LEU A 143 5.61 14.43 -3.26
CA LEU A 143 6.82 13.67 -2.98
C LEU A 143 7.01 12.47 -3.91
N LEU A 144 5.97 12.09 -4.66
CA LEU A 144 5.95 10.94 -5.57
C LEU A 144 5.96 11.43 -7.02
N ASP A 145 6.70 10.75 -7.88
CA ASP A 145 6.73 11.02 -9.31
C ASP A 145 5.59 10.30 -10.04
N GLY A 146 4.99 9.27 -9.41
CA GLY A 146 3.82 8.57 -9.93
C GLY A 146 3.09 7.76 -8.86
N ILE A 147 1.79 7.53 -9.10
CA ILE A 147 0.93 6.72 -8.23
C ILE A 147 0.30 5.64 -9.10
N TYR A 148 0.60 4.38 -8.79
CA TYR A 148 0.13 3.22 -9.51
C TYR A 148 -0.50 2.23 -8.54
N GLY A 149 -1.69 1.76 -8.86
CA GLY A 149 -2.45 0.86 -8.01
C GLY A 149 -3.21 -0.20 -8.80
N ALA A 150 -3.91 -1.07 -8.11
CA ALA A 150 -4.80 -2.03 -8.75
C ALA A 150 -5.86 -1.34 -9.61
N SER A 151 -6.32 -2.03 -10.66
CA SER A 151 -7.36 -1.49 -11.55
C SER A 151 -8.75 -1.63 -10.93
N ARG A 152 -9.68 -0.78 -11.38
CA ARG A 152 -11.07 -0.80 -10.89
C ARG A 152 -11.86 -2.02 -11.40
N ASP A 153 -11.51 -2.53 -12.55
CA ASP A 153 -12.14 -3.65 -13.24
C ASP A 153 -11.54 -5.00 -12.87
N ASN A 154 -10.62 -5.03 -11.92
CA ASN A 154 -9.87 -6.20 -11.46
C ASN A 154 -8.98 -6.84 -12.53
N SER A 155 -8.66 -6.18 -13.63
CA SER A 155 -7.72 -6.69 -14.65
C SER A 155 -6.26 -6.59 -14.21
N ARG A 156 -5.97 -5.85 -13.16
CA ARG A 156 -4.66 -5.66 -12.51
C ARG A 156 -4.87 -5.63 -11.00
N LEU A 157 -4.60 -6.74 -10.32
CA LEU A 157 -4.82 -6.90 -8.87
C LEU A 157 -3.53 -7.17 -8.11
N ASP A 158 -2.67 -8.02 -8.68
CA ASP A 158 -1.48 -8.51 -8.02
C ASP A 158 -0.32 -7.51 -8.11
N LYS A 159 0.60 -7.57 -7.17
CA LYS A 159 1.71 -6.61 -7.07
C LYS A 159 2.59 -6.62 -8.32
N ASP A 160 2.89 -7.76 -8.90
CA ASP A 160 3.67 -7.86 -10.13
C ASP A 160 2.99 -7.17 -11.31
N GLN A 161 1.65 -7.30 -11.42
CA GLN A 161 0.87 -6.62 -12.46
C GLN A 161 0.92 -5.09 -12.28
N VAL A 162 0.87 -4.61 -11.03
CA VAL A 162 1.00 -3.18 -10.72
C VAL A 162 2.40 -2.67 -11.04
N ILE A 163 3.45 -3.42 -10.67
CA ILE A 163 4.85 -3.09 -10.98
C ILE A 163 5.06 -3.01 -12.50
N ARG A 164 4.60 -4.01 -13.26
CA ARG A 164 4.70 -4.00 -14.73
C ARG A 164 3.95 -2.82 -15.34
N TYR A 165 2.77 -2.50 -14.83
CA TYR A 165 2.02 -1.33 -15.26
C TYR A 165 2.75 -0.01 -14.95
N CYS A 166 3.33 0.11 -13.76
CA CYS A 166 4.19 1.25 -13.42
C CYS A 166 5.34 1.37 -14.43
N PHE A 167 6.06 0.29 -14.68
CA PHE A 167 7.19 0.26 -15.61
C PHE A 167 6.80 0.66 -17.04
N ASP A 168 5.67 0.15 -17.52
CA ASP A 168 5.13 0.54 -18.83
C ASP A 168 4.85 2.05 -18.90
N LYS A 169 4.20 2.60 -17.86
CA LYS A 169 3.86 4.02 -17.79
C LYS A 169 5.06 4.95 -17.73
N ILE A 170 6.11 4.57 -17.00
CA ILE A 170 7.30 5.40 -16.88
C ILE A 170 8.33 5.13 -17.98
N GLY A 171 8.11 4.10 -18.83
CA GLY A 171 9.07 3.68 -19.85
C GLY A 171 10.35 3.14 -19.22
N PHE A 172 10.23 2.28 -18.18
CA PHE A 172 11.36 1.63 -17.53
C PHE A 172 12.05 0.67 -18.50
N ASP A 173 13.37 0.80 -18.63
CA ASP A 173 14.17 -0.04 -19.51
C ASP A 173 15.45 -0.53 -18.80
N ALA A 174 15.39 -1.74 -18.27
CA ALA A 174 16.55 -2.38 -17.63
C ALA A 174 17.74 -2.55 -18.59
N ALA A 175 17.50 -2.74 -19.90
CA ALA A 175 18.57 -2.84 -20.89
C ALA A 175 19.27 -1.51 -21.15
N ALA A 176 18.58 -0.39 -20.92
CA ALA A 176 19.15 0.95 -20.93
C ALA A 176 19.85 1.33 -19.62
N GLY A 177 19.79 0.44 -18.60
CA GLY A 177 20.46 0.61 -17.30
C GLY A 177 19.55 1.10 -16.18
N ASP A 178 18.23 1.21 -16.40
CA ASP A 178 17.31 1.51 -15.30
C ASP A 178 17.32 0.37 -14.26
N LYS A 179 17.29 0.72 -12.97
CA LYS A 179 17.23 -0.21 -11.84
C LYS A 179 16.06 0.13 -10.94
N ALA A 180 15.54 -0.86 -10.22
CA ALA A 180 14.44 -0.63 -9.30
C ALA A 180 14.55 -1.52 -8.06
N VAL A 181 13.97 -1.05 -6.95
CA VAL A 181 13.77 -1.82 -5.71
C VAL A 181 12.35 -1.56 -5.21
N MET A 182 11.72 -2.60 -4.65
CA MET A 182 10.42 -2.48 -3.98
C MET A 182 10.62 -2.27 -2.48
N ILE A 183 9.82 -1.40 -1.88
CA ILE A 183 9.73 -1.23 -0.43
C ILE A 183 8.29 -1.52 -0.02
N GLY A 184 8.10 -2.52 0.83
CA GLY A 184 6.78 -2.95 1.28
C GLY A 184 6.83 -3.69 2.60
N ASP A 185 5.67 -3.97 3.16
CA ASP A 185 5.57 -4.60 4.48
C ASP A 185 5.00 -6.02 4.44
N ARG A 186 4.59 -6.54 3.27
CA ARG A 186 3.96 -7.84 3.15
C ARG A 186 4.68 -8.74 2.12
N TYR A 187 4.43 -10.05 2.25
CA TYR A 187 4.89 -11.05 1.30
C TYR A 187 4.49 -10.71 -0.15
N THR A 188 3.34 -10.09 -0.35
CA THR A 188 2.88 -9.68 -1.68
C THR A 188 3.82 -8.70 -2.37
N ASP A 189 4.48 -7.84 -1.59
CA ASP A 189 5.46 -6.88 -2.11
C ASP A 189 6.72 -7.60 -2.56
N ILE A 190 7.18 -8.57 -1.76
CA ILE A 190 8.39 -9.35 -2.00
C ILE A 190 8.17 -10.27 -3.20
N ASP A 191 7.11 -11.07 -3.19
CA ASP A 191 6.80 -12.01 -4.28
C ASP A 191 6.54 -11.27 -5.60
N GLY A 192 5.81 -10.14 -5.53
CA GLY A 192 5.55 -9.31 -6.70
C GLY A 192 6.81 -8.66 -7.28
N ALA A 193 7.73 -8.22 -6.43
CA ALA A 193 9.05 -7.74 -6.86
C ALA A 193 9.85 -8.87 -7.52
N HIS A 194 9.96 -10.03 -6.89
CA HIS A 194 10.65 -11.21 -7.43
C HIS A 194 10.07 -11.64 -8.79
N ALA A 195 8.75 -11.64 -8.96
CA ALA A 195 8.09 -11.94 -10.23
C ALA A 195 8.42 -10.94 -11.36
N CYS A 196 8.95 -9.76 -10.98
CA CYS A 196 9.45 -8.74 -11.89
C CYS A 196 10.98 -8.69 -11.97
N ASN A 197 11.69 -9.67 -11.41
CA ASN A 197 13.15 -9.74 -11.28
C ASN A 197 13.74 -8.53 -10.53
N LEU A 198 13.07 -8.11 -9.47
CA LEU A 198 13.51 -7.07 -8.54
C LEU A 198 13.69 -7.66 -7.16
N ASP A 199 14.50 -7.01 -6.35
CA ASP A 199 14.56 -7.24 -4.92
C ASP A 199 13.54 -6.37 -4.17
N ALA A 200 13.25 -6.77 -2.92
CA ALA A 200 12.39 -6.03 -2.03
C ALA A 200 13.04 -5.78 -0.66
N ILE A 201 12.90 -4.56 -0.16
CA ILE A 201 13.24 -4.18 1.22
C ILE A 201 11.98 -4.26 2.05
N GLY A 202 11.98 -5.10 3.08
CA GLY A 202 10.84 -5.31 3.97
C GLY A 202 10.76 -4.28 5.09
N CYS A 203 9.55 -3.84 5.43
CA CYS A 203 9.26 -2.86 6.48
C CYS A 203 8.67 -3.52 7.72
N ARG A 204 9.42 -3.59 8.83
CA ARG A 204 8.98 -4.29 10.06
C ARG A 204 7.82 -3.60 10.80
N TRP A 205 7.63 -2.31 10.60
CA TRP A 205 6.56 -1.54 11.26
C TRP A 205 5.17 -1.74 10.67
N GLY A 206 5.05 -2.49 9.57
CA GLY A 206 3.79 -2.76 8.88
C GLY A 206 2.97 -3.90 9.46
N TYR A 207 2.27 -4.63 8.59
CA TYR A 207 1.28 -5.63 8.99
C TYR A 207 1.73 -7.08 8.78
N ALA A 208 2.98 -7.33 8.38
CA ALA A 208 3.48 -8.69 8.22
C ALA A 208 3.51 -9.44 9.55
N PRO A 209 3.01 -10.68 9.60
CA PRO A 209 3.31 -11.60 10.69
C PRO A 209 4.81 -11.80 10.85
N ALA A 210 5.23 -12.14 12.07
CA ALA A 210 6.64 -12.45 12.33
C ALA A 210 7.13 -13.60 11.43
N GLY A 211 8.27 -13.40 10.77
CA GLY A 211 8.88 -14.36 9.86
C GLY A 211 8.41 -14.31 8.41
N GLU A 212 7.29 -13.65 8.09
CA GLU A 212 6.74 -13.60 6.73
C GLU A 212 7.74 -13.05 5.72
N MET A 213 8.37 -11.94 6.02
CA MET A 213 9.30 -11.29 5.09
C MET A 213 10.57 -12.09 4.87
N GLU A 214 11.07 -12.75 5.92
CA GLU A 214 12.21 -13.64 5.84
C GLU A 214 11.91 -14.90 5.02
N GLU A 215 10.76 -15.51 5.23
CA GLU A 215 10.30 -16.69 4.50
C GLU A 215 10.13 -16.43 3.00
N HIS A 216 9.69 -15.23 2.63
CA HIS A 216 9.55 -14.79 1.25
C HIS A 216 10.82 -14.20 0.64
N GLY A 217 11.92 -14.13 1.41
CA GLY A 217 13.24 -13.76 0.91
C GLY A 217 13.42 -12.27 0.64
N ALA A 218 12.93 -11.41 1.54
CA ALA A 218 13.26 -9.99 1.50
C ALA A 218 14.78 -9.79 1.44
N TYR A 219 15.26 -8.93 0.55
CA TYR A 219 16.69 -8.62 0.39
C TYR A 219 17.29 -8.03 1.68
N GLU A 220 16.58 -7.12 2.29
CA GLU A 220 16.89 -6.52 3.57
C GLU A 220 15.57 -6.25 4.32
N ILE A 221 15.59 -6.26 5.64
CA ILE A 221 14.44 -5.88 6.47
C ILE A 221 14.88 -4.74 7.37
N ILE A 222 14.13 -3.63 7.31
CA ILE A 222 14.38 -2.43 8.10
C ILE A 222 13.32 -2.29 9.20
N GLU A 223 13.77 -1.83 10.38
CA GLU A 223 12.95 -1.85 11.60
C GLU A 223 12.09 -0.59 11.79
N LYS A 224 12.47 0.52 11.12
CA LYS A 224 11.80 1.83 11.26
C LYS A 224 11.95 2.69 10.01
N PRO A 225 11.00 3.61 9.76
CA PRO A 225 11.01 4.45 8.56
C PRO A 225 12.31 5.23 8.32
N GLU A 226 12.98 5.67 9.40
CA GLU A 226 14.20 6.48 9.28
C GLU A 226 15.37 5.76 8.61
N GLN A 227 15.26 4.45 8.40
CA GLN A 227 16.29 3.63 7.75
C GLN A 227 16.09 3.51 6.22
N ILE A 228 14.97 4.01 5.67
CA ILE A 228 14.62 3.81 4.25
C ILE A 228 15.72 4.36 3.33
N GLU A 229 16.10 5.62 3.50
CA GLU A 229 17.07 6.27 2.60
C GLU A 229 18.43 5.54 2.63
N GLU A 230 18.90 5.18 3.81
CA GLU A 230 20.18 4.46 3.96
C GLU A 230 20.12 3.06 3.32
N ALA A 231 19.02 2.33 3.49
CA ALA A 231 18.84 0.99 2.88
C ALA A 231 18.78 1.07 1.35
N VAL A 232 18.04 2.05 0.81
CA VAL A 232 17.98 2.31 -0.64
C VAL A 232 19.36 2.66 -1.19
N ASN A 233 20.10 3.53 -0.52
CA ASN A 233 21.44 3.91 -0.95
C ASN A 233 22.41 2.71 -0.94
N ARG A 234 22.35 1.86 0.09
CA ARG A 234 23.15 0.61 0.11
C ARG A 234 22.79 -0.30 -1.06
N TYR A 235 21.50 -0.47 -1.33
CA TYR A 235 21.02 -1.32 -2.42
C TYR A 235 21.60 -0.86 -3.77
N PHE A 236 21.43 0.39 -4.14
CA PHE A 236 21.88 0.89 -5.46
C PHE A 236 23.41 1.06 -5.58
N GLN A 237 24.16 1.05 -4.47
CA GLN A 237 25.63 0.99 -4.50
C GLN A 237 26.15 -0.40 -4.84
N THR A 238 25.38 -1.47 -4.56
CA THR A 238 25.79 -2.87 -4.76
C THR A 238 25.21 -3.48 -6.03
N HIS A 239 24.24 -2.88 -6.63
CA HIS A 239 23.53 -3.29 -7.84
C HIS A 239 23.71 -2.29 -8.97
#